data_0892c56988ba003bb30199dad9f18077
#
_entry.id   0892c56988ba003bb30199dad9f18077
#
_cell.length_a   1.000
_cell.length_b   1.000
_cell.length_c   1.000
_cell.angle_alpha   90.00
_cell.angle_beta   90.00
_cell.angle_gamma   90.00
#
_symmetry.space_group_name_H-M   'P 1'
#
loop_
_entity.id
_entity.type
_entity.pdbx_description
1 polymer ?
#
loop_
_entity_poly.entity_id
_entity_poly.type
_entity_poly.pdbx_seq_one_letter_code
_entity_poly.pdbx_strand_id
1 'polypeptide(L)'
;MKDVLDVTDRARTAAALTALGVRPGDVLLVHASLRSLGAVAGGARGVLDAVRRAVGPAGTVVVPAFTPENSDTSPHYRERVRGLDAGAVDAVRAAMPAYDPALTPAPSMGALAETVRTTAGAERSAHPQTSFAALGPGG
;
A
#
# COMPACT_ATOMS: atom_id res chain seq x y z
N MET A 1 -15.53 -10.43 -31.28
CA MET A 1 -15.55 -9.06 -30.71
C MET A 1 -15.00 -9.14 -29.30
N LYS A 2 -13.81 -8.64 -29.09
CA LYS A 2 -13.25 -8.55 -27.72
C LYS A 2 -14.09 -7.53 -26.98
N ASP A 3 -14.70 -7.95 -25.87
CA ASP A 3 -15.31 -7.04 -24.92
C ASP A 3 -14.28 -5.97 -24.59
N VAL A 4 -14.59 -4.74 -24.95
CA VAL A 4 -13.86 -3.58 -24.45
C VAL A 4 -14.15 -3.58 -22.95
N LEU A 5 -13.22 -4.12 -22.15
CA LEU A 5 -13.29 -3.99 -20.71
C LEU A 5 -13.49 -2.51 -20.43
N ASP A 6 -14.56 -2.18 -19.74
CA ASP A 6 -14.88 -0.81 -19.35
C ASP A 6 -13.80 -0.37 -18.35
N VAL A 7 -12.72 0.18 -18.90
CA VAL A 7 -11.57 0.61 -18.12
C VAL A 7 -11.94 1.93 -17.45
N THR A 8 -12.13 1.88 -16.16
CA THR A 8 -12.39 3.09 -15.37
C THR A 8 -11.21 4.04 -15.47
N ASP A 9 -11.45 5.23 -15.98
CA ASP A 9 -10.43 6.25 -16.09
C ASP A 9 -10.18 6.99 -14.77
N ARG A 10 -9.08 7.74 -14.73
CA ARG A 10 -8.69 8.52 -13.53
C ARG A 10 -9.72 9.59 -13.15
N ALA A 11 -10.36 10.18 -14.14
CA ALA A 11 -11.36 11.24 -13.90
C ALA A 11 -12.61 10.66 -13.25
N ARG A 12 -13.08 9.50 -13.71
CA ARG A 12 -14.22 8.79 -13.11
C ARG A 12 -13.91 8.34 -11.68
N THR A 13 -12.71 7.80 -11.44
CA THR A 13 -12.29 7.41 -10.09
C THR A 13 -12.22 8.61 -9.16
N ALA A 14 -11.63 9.71 -9.58
CA ALA A 14 -11.56 10.94 -8.79
C ALA A 14 -12.96 11.51 -8.51
N ALA A 15 -13.86 11.52 -9.50
CA ALA A 15 -15.24 11.97 -9.33
C ALA A 15 -16.02 11.10 -8.34
N ALA A 16 -15.81 9.78 -8.36
CA ALA A 16 -16.41 8.85 -7.41
C ALA A 16 -15.94 9.14 -5.97
N LEU A 17 -14.66 9.40 -5.78
CA LEU A 17 -14.11 9.78 -4.47
C LEU A 17 -14.71 11.10 -3.97
N THR A 18 -14.83 12.10 -4.84
CA THR A 18 -15.50 13.38 -4.51
C THR A 18 -16.96 13.16 -4.14
N ALA A 19 -17.67 12.30 -4.85
CA ALA A 19 -19.06 11.97 -4.54
C ALA A 19 -19.21 11.25 -3.18
N LEU A 20 -18.17 10.51 -2.76
CA LEU A 20 -18.10 9.89 -1.43
C LEU A 20 -17.72 10.87 -0.30
N GLY A 21 -17.42 12.12 -0.63
CA GLY A 21 -17.14 13.17 0.34
C GLY A 21 -15.67 13.55 0.48
N VAL A 22 -14.77 12.98 -0.34
CA VAL A 22 -13.36 13.40 -0.35
C VAL A 22 -13.24 14.82 -0.87
N ARG A 23 -12.49 15.66 -0.16
CA ARG A 23 -12.32 17.08 -0.45
C ARG A 23 -10.86 17.45 -0.64
N PRO A 24 -10.56 18.52 -1.40
CA PRO A 24 -9.22 19.09 -1.45
C PRO A 24 -8.70 19.45 -0.05
N GLY A 25 -7.47 19.04 0.24
CA GLY A 25 -6.83 19.25 1.54
C GLY A 25 -7.03 18.11 2.54
N ASP A 26 -7.85 17.11 2.23
CA ASP A 26 -8.06 15.97 3.12
C ASP A 26 -6.78 15.14 3.29
N VAL A 27 -6.65 14.51 4.46
CA VAL A 27 -5.75 13.39 4.70
C VAL A 27 -6.57 12.12 4.52
N LEU A 28 -6.29 11.38 3.47
CA LEU A 28 -7.06 10.20 3.09
C LEU A 28 -6.25 8.92 3.32
N LEU A 29 -6.71 8.09 4.25
CA LEU A 29 -6.21 6.73 4.40
C LEU A 29 -6.87 5.82 3.37
N VAL A 30 -6.07 5.20 2.52
CA VAL A 30 -6.53 4.30 1.47
C VAL A 30 -6.01 2.90 1.72
N HIS A 31 -6.93 1.97 1.87
CA HIS A 31 -6.64 0.54 1.86
C HIS A 31 -7.45 -0.09 0.74
N ALA A 32 -6.80 -0.46 -0.33
CA ALA A 32 -7.47 -0.92 -1.55
C ALA A 32 -6.89 -2.23 -2.09
N SER A 33 -7.78 -3.03 -2.65
CA SER A 33 -7.42 -4.16 -3.50
C SER A 33 -7.70 -3.79 -4.95
N LEU A 34 -6.67 -3.74 -5.77
CA LEU A 34 -6.84 -3.47 -7.22
C LEU A 34 -7.66 -4.54 -7.91
N ARG A 35 -7.62 -5.79 -7.43
CA ARG A 35 -8.45 -6.87 -7.96
C ARG A 35 -9.93 -6.58 -7.77
N SER A 36 -10.31 -5.98 -6.63
CA SER A 36 -11.70 -5.62 -6.33
C SER A 36 -12.18 -4.39 -7.10
N LEU A 37 -11.27 -3.50 -7.49
CA LEU A 37 -11.59 -2.33 -8.29
C LEU A 37 -11.83 -2.66 -9.77
N GLY A 38 -11.36 -3.82 -10.23
CA GLY A 38 -11.36 -4.18 -11.63
C GLY A 38 -10.27 -3.47 -12.45
N ALA A 39 -10.49 -3.35 -13.76
CA ALA A 39 -9.52 -2.70 -14.63
C ALA A 39 -9.56 -1.17 -14.47
N VAL A 40 -8.43 -0.60 -14.07
CA VAL A 40 -8.25 0.85 -13.97
C VAL A 40 -7.15 1.29 -14.94
N ALA A 41 -7.38 2.37 -15.67
CA ALA A 41 -6.40 2.93 -16.59
C ALA A 41 -5.12 3.32 -15.83
N GLY A 42 -3.98 2.76 -16.23
CA GLY A 42 -2.69 2.97 -15.59
C GLY A 42 -2.47 2.14 -14.32
N GLY A 43 -3.34 1.18 -13.99
CA GLY A 43 -3.19 0.28 -12.84
C GLY A 43 -3.07 1.04 -11.51
N ALA A 44 -2.18 0.58 -10.62
CA ALA A 44 -1.95 1.19 -9.32
C ALA A 44 -1.54 2.67 -9.40
N ARG A 45 -0.73 3.03 -10.38
CA ARG A 45 -0.35 4.43 -10.64
C ARG A 45 -1.53 5.28 -11.03
N GLY A 46 -2.42 4.75 -11.87
CA GLY A 46 -3.67 5.42 -12.25
C GLY A 46 -4.59 5.66 -11.07
N VAL A 47 -4.71 4.69 -10.15
CA VAL A 47 -5.47 4.84 -8.90
C VAL A 47 -4.85 5.91 -8.01
N LEU A 48 -3.53 5.90 -7.83
CA LEU A 48 -2.84 6.92 -7.04
C LEU A 48 -3.06 8.33 -7.63
N ASP A 49 -2.92 8.48 -8.94
CA ASP A 49 -3.15 9.76 -9.61
C ASP A 49 -4.59 10.26 -9.41
N ALA A 50 -5.58 9.36 -9.45
CA ALA A 50 -6.97 9.71 -9.20
C ALA A 50 -7.21 10.15 -7.75
N VAL A 51 -6.63 9.45 -6.77
CA VAL A 51 -6.72 9.82 -5.35
C VAL A 51 -6.06 11.16 -5.10
N ARG A 52 -4.85 11.38 -5.64
CA ARG A 52 -4.15 12.67 -5.51
C ARG A 52 -4.91 13.82 -6.15
N ARG A 53 -5.59 13.57 -7.27
CA ARG A 53 -6.47 14.56 -7.90
C ARG A 53 -7.65 14.94 -6.98
N ALA A 54 -8.24 13.96 -6.31
CA ALA A 54 -9.38 14.19 -5.42
C ALA A 54 -8.99 14.97 -4.16
N VAL A 55 -7.84 14.65 -3.54
CA VAL A 55 -7.37 15.36 -2.34
C VAL A 55 -6.62 16.66 -2.67
N GLY A 56 -6.24 16.87 -3.92
CA GLY A 56 -5.53 18.05 -4.37
C GLY A 56 -4.10 18.20 -3.84
N PRO A 57 -3.40 19.30 -4.21
CA PRO A 57 -1.99 19.50 -3.86
C PRO A 57 -1.76 19.75 -2.36
N ALA A 58 -2.75 20.19 -1.62
CA ALA A 58 -2.69 20.36 -0.16
C ALA A 58 -3.13 19.10 0.61
N GLY A 59 -3.61 18.08 -0.09
CA GLY A 59 -4.03 16.82 0.51
C GLY A 59 -2.92 15.81 0.65
N THR A 60 -3.13 14.83 1.51
CA THR A 60 -2.17 13.75 1.79
C THR A 60 -2.84 12.39 1.61
N VAL A 61 -2.16 11.51 0.89
CA VAL A 61 -2.56 10.12 0.74
C VAL A 61 -1.74 9.27 1.70
N VAL A 62 -2.41 8.45 2.51
CA VAL A 62 -1.78 7.52 3.45
C VAL A 62 -2.20 6.11 3.10
N VAL A 63 -1.26 5.18 3.09
CA VAL A 63 -1.52 3.75 2.88
C VAL A 63 -0.87 2.92 3.97
N PRO A 64 -1.46 1.79 4.39
CA PRO A 64 -0.75 0.84 5.22
C PRO A 64 0.39 0.21 4.41
N ALA A 65 1.57 0.16 5.01
CA ALA A 65 2.78 -0.42 4.43
C ALA A 65 3.35 -1.49 5.36
N PHE A 66 2.48 -2.34 5.88
CA PHE A 66 2.82 -3.36 6.87
C PHE A 66 3.74 -4.42 6.29
N THR A 67 4.64 -4.89 7.13
CA THR A 67 5.65 -5.90 6.78
C THR A 67 5.52 -7.11 7.72
N PRO A 68 4.52 -7.98 7.52
CA PRO A 68 4.36 -9.19 8.31
C PRO A 68 5.57 -10.12 8.19
N GLU A 69 6.37 -9.99 7.14
CA GLU A 69 7.63 -10.70 6.92
C GLU A 69 8.72 -10.34 7.95
N ASN A 70 8.63 -9.16 8.57
CA ASN A 70 9.52 -8.69 9.62
C ASN A 70 8.98 -8.97 11.04
N SER A 71 7.92 -9.78 11.16
CA SER A 71 7.28 -10.10 12.43
C SER A 71 7.39 -11.59 12.74
N ASP A 72 7.82 -11.93 13.96
CA ASP A 72 7.84 -13.30 14.47
C ASP A 72 6.52 -13.70 15.16
N THR A 73 5.51 -12.86 15.11
CA THR A 73 4.16 -13.15 15.64
C THR A 73 3.07 -13.13 14.59
N SER A 74 3.40 -12.75 13.36
CA SER A 74 2.43 -12.66 12.26
C SER A 74 1.90 -14.03 11.82
N PRO A 75 0.70 -14.10 11.22
CA PRO A 75 0.23 -15.34 10.59
C PRO A 75 1.18 -15.87 9.53
N HIS A 76 1.83 -14.99 8.78
CA HIS A 76 2.85 -15.33 7.79
C HIS A 76 4.04 -16.09 8.42
N TYR A 77 4.56 -15.56 9.54
CA TYR A 77 5.64 -16.24 10.27
C TYR A 77 5.20 -17.59 10.83
N ARG A 78 4.01 -17.63 11.47
CA ARG A 78 3.48 -18.87 12.06
C ARG A 78 3.34 -20.00 11.03
N GLU A 79 2.89 -19.65 9.83
CA GLU A 79 2.81 -20.60 8.72
C GLU A 79 4.20 -21.10 8.30
N ARG A 80 5.14 -20.17 8.19
CA ARG A 80 6.52 -20.46 7.77
C ARG A 80 7.28 -21.38 8.75
N VAL A 81 7.00 -21.30 10.03
CA VAL A 81 7.67 -22.11 11.07
C VAL A 81 6.89 -23.37 11.46
N ARG A 82 5.73 -23.58 10.87
CA ARG A 82 4.89 -24.73 11.19
C ARG A 82 5.63 -26.04 10.98
N GLY A 83 5.67 -26.88 12.03
CA GLY A 83 6.31 -28.21 11.97
C GLY A 83 7.84 -28.19 11.99
N LEU A 84 8.46 -27.03 12.14
CA LEU A 84 9.91 -26.93 12.30
C LEU A 84 10.35 -27.22 13.74
N ASP A 85 11.54 -27.79 13.91
CA ASP A 85 12.19 -27.89 15.22
C ASP A 85 12.73 -26.52 15.70
N ALA A 86 13.15 -26.44 16.95
CA ALA A 86 13.60 -25.20 17.56
C ALA A 86 14.81 -24.57 16.83
N GLY A 87 15.76 -25.38 16.38
CA GLY A 87 16.93 -24.89 15.65
C GLY A 87 16.56 -24.29 14.29
N ALA A 88 15.63 -24.91 13.58
CA ALA A 88 15.11 -24.40 12.31
C ALA A 88 14.30 -23.11 12.51
N VAL A 89 13.52 -23.02 13.58
CA VAL A 89 12.79 -21.78 13.96
C VAL A 89 13.77 -20.64 14.24
N ASP A 90 14.83 -20.89 14.99
CA ASP A 90 15.87 -19.88 15.26
C ASP A 90 16.58 -19.43 13.98
N ALA A 91 16.83 -20.34 13.05
CA ALA A 91 17.38 -20.01 11.73
C ALA A 91 16.44 -19.11 10.92
N VAL A 92 15.13 -19.36 10.96
CA VAL A 92 14.13 -18.50 10.31
C VAL A 92 14.14 -17.10 10.91
N ARG A 93 14.21 -16.99 12.24
CA ARG A 93 14.31 -15.67 12.92
C ARG A 93 15.59 -14.94 12.55
N ALA A 94 16.72 -15.62 12.57
CA ALA A 94 18.02 -15.06 12.23
C ALA A 94 18.11 -14.57 10.77
N ALA A 95 17.37 -15.21 9.87
CA ALA A 95 17.30 -14.84 8.45
C ALA A 95 16.27 -13.74 8.16
N MET A 96 15.53 -13.27 9.18
CA MET A 96 14.55 -12.20 9.00
C MET A 96 15.25 -10.90 8.61
N PRO A 97 14.84 -10.24 7.50
CA PRO A 97 15.53 -9.04 7.05
C PRO A 97 15.34 -7.89 8.04
N ALA A 98 16.37 -7.06 8.20
CA ALA A 98 16.27 -5.84 8.95
C ALA A 98 15.29 -4.88 8.26
N TYR A 99 14.52 -4.14 9.06
CA TYR A 99 13.60 -3.13 8.54
C TYR A 99 14.34 -1.83 8.21
N ASP A 100 14.14 -1.35 7.01
CA ASP A 100 14.57 -0.04 6.55
C ASP A 100 13.36 0.68 5.92
N PRO A 101 12.91 1.83 6.46
CA PRO A 101 11.75 2.55 5.92
C PRO A 101 11.87 2.90 4.44
N ALA A 102 13.09 3.17 3.97
CA ALA A 102 13.34 3.54 2.58
C ALA A 102 13.34 2.34 1.62
N LEU A 103 13.73 1.17 2.08
CA LEU A 103 14.04 0.03 1.22
C LEU A 103 13.12 -1.17 1.39
N THR A 104 12.62 -1.43 2.61
CA THR A 104 11.85 -2.64 2.90
C THR A 104 10.53 -2.64 2.15
N PRO A 105 10.29 -3.59 1.24
CA PRO A 105 9.02 -3.67 0.52
C PRO A 105 7.86 -4.10 1.44
N ALA A 106 6.64 -3.78 1.06
CA ALA A 106 5.41 -4.18 1.73
C ALA A 106 4.47 -4.94 0.77
N PRO A 107 4.89 -6.10 0.23
CA PRO A 107 4.16 -6.78 -0.84
C PRO A 107 2.78 -7.25 -0.42
N SER A 108 2.59 -7.58 0.85
CA SER A 108 1.30 -8.03 1.41
C SER A 108 0.23 -6.93 1.43
N MET A 109 0.61 -5.66 1.31
CA MET A 109 -0.33 -4.53 1.31
C MET A 109 -0.82 -4.16 -0.10
N GLY A 110 -0.32 -4.83 -1.13
CA GLY A 110 -0.77 -4.68 -2.51
C GLY A 110 -0.03 -3.60 -3.31
N ALA A 111 -0.37 -3.55 -4.59
CA ALA A 111 0.33 -2.70 -5.56
C ALA A 111 0.18 -1.20 -5.30
N LEU A 112 -0.97 -0.75 -4.77
CA LEU A 112 -1.15 0.67 -4.44
C LEU A 112 -0.21 1.11 -3.33
N ALA A 113 -0.07 0.32 -2.26
CA ALA A 113 0.84 0.61 -1.15
C ALA A 113 2.30 0.70 -1.64
N GLU A 114 2.74 -0.24 -2.46
CA GLU A 114 4.07 -0.21 -3.06
C GLU A 114 4.27 0.99 -3.99
N THR A 115 3.25 1.38 -4.75
CA THR A 115 3.30 2.56 -5.62
C THR A 115 3.43 3.84 -4.81
N VAL A 116 2.68 4.01 -3.72
CA VAL A 116 2.81 5.18 -2.82
C VAL A 116 4.20 5.20 -2.18
N ARG A 117 4.60 4.08 -1.57
CA ARG A 117 5.88 3.96 -0.86
C ARG A 117 7.09 4.31 -1.73
N THR A 118 7.07 3.93 -3.00
CA THR A 118 8.18 4.12 -3.95
C THR A 118 8.08 5.41 -4.75
N THR A 119 7.04 6.20 -4.57
CA THR A 119 6.91 7.50 -5.23
C THR A 119 7.85 8.52 -4.56
N ALA A 120 8.54 9.31 -5.37
CA ALA A 120 9.41 10.37 -4.88
C ALA A 120 8.64 11.34 -3.96
N GLY A 121 9.22 11.65 -2.80
CA GLY A 121 8.60 12.49 -1.78
C GLY A 121 7.68 11.76 -0.81
N ALA A 122 7.48 10.44 -0.97
CA ALA A 122 6.76 9.65 0.01
C ALA A 122 7.59 9.51 1.31
N GLU A 123 6.92 9.60 2.43
CA GLU A 123 7.48 9.33 3.75
C GLU A 123 6.90 8.02 4.29
N ARG A 124 7.64 7.33 5.14
CA ARG A 124 7.22 6.08 5.76
C ARG A 124 7.59 6.07 7.23
N SER A 125 6.65 5.67 8.07
CA SER A 125 6.89 5.56 9.51
C SER A 125 7.90 4.47 9.85
N ALA A 126 8.61 4.66 10.96
CA ALA A 126 9.73 3.81 11.36
C ALA A 126 9.33 2.48 12.04
N HIS A 127 8.02 2.22 12.24
CA HIS A 127 7.61 0.99 12.91
C HIS A 127 7.92 -0.24 12.03
N PRO A 128 8.69 -1.22 12.52
CA PRO A 128 9.24 -2.29 11.68
C PRO A 128 8.21 -3.31 11.17
N GLN A 129 6.98 -3.27 11.65
CA GLN A 129 5.94 -4.25 11.30
C GLN A 129 4.65 -3.59 10.80
N THR A 130 4.26 -2.46 11.38
CA THR A 130 3.00 -1.76 11.09
C THR A 130 3.24 -0.32 10.67
N SER A 131 4.13 -0.13 9.71
CA SER A 131 4.39 1.19 9.15
C SER A 131 3.27 1.64 8.21
N PHE A 132 3.16 2.95 8.05
CA PHE A 132 2.34 3.60 7.02
C PHE A 132 3.25 4.38 6.08
N ALA A 133 2.86 4.48 4.83
CA ALA A 133 3.50 5.38 3.88
C ALA A 133 2.54 6.51 3.52
N ALA A 134 3.06 7.73 3.40
CA ALA A 134 2.28 8.92 3.12
C ALA A 134 2.92 9.73 1.98
N LEU A 135 2.08 10.36 1.19
CA LEU A 135 2.47 11.21 0.08
C LEU A 135 1.63 12.49 0.11
N GLY A 136 2.26 13.60 0.42
CA GLY A 136 1.63 14.91 0.54
C GLY A 136 2.20 15.72 1.70
N PRO A 137 1.77 16.99 1.87
CA PRO A 137 2.35 17.90 2.86
C PRO A 137 2.06 17.55 4.32
N GLY A 138 1.13 16.63 4.60
CA GLY A 138 0.81 16.14 5.95
C GLY A 138 1.40 14.76 6.25
N GLY A 139 2.37 14.29 5.46
CA GLY A 139 3.05 13.00 5.63
C GLY A 139 4.10 12.99 6.74
#